data_b3a20245caac92ae20ae77170d59e2e3
#
_entry.id   b3a20245caac92ae20ae77170d59e2e3
#
_cell.length_a   1.000
_cell.length_b   1.000
_cell.length_c   1.000
_cell.angle_alpha   90.00
_cell.angle_beta   90.00
_cell.angle_gamma   90.00
#
_symmetry.space_group_name_H-M   'P 1'
#
loop_
_entity.id
_entity.type
_entity.pdbx_description
1 polymer ?
#
loop_
_entity_poly.entity_id
_entity_poly.type
_entity_poly.pdbx_seq_one_letter_code
_entity_poly.pdbx_strand_id
1 'polypeptide(L)'
;PVAHQLMEANIIKTLATEYTYAAAQMLQKLLGAKGFERGHTASNIAIDIRPFTIFEGPNDMLYAEIYDQFVRATAEEKEAGIKLDKNQTLLDRLQTDARFAAVARDYTLPEDIRSFLQERTLTDACALQKVFIGKIIARLFAFVQAEHKDTAAFLLNDIRKDILDCRYCG
;
A
#
# COMPACT_ATOMS: atom_id res chain seq x y z
N PRO A 1 -7.46 -19.80 -0.90
CA PRO A 1 -8.85 -19.31 -0.82
C PRO A 1 -8.97 -17.92 -1.46
N VAL A 2 -10.14 -17.63 -2.02
CA VAL A 2 -10.44 -16.41 -2.81
C VAL A 2 -10.07 -15.10 -2.08
N ALA A 3 -10.21 -15.05 -0.75
CA ALA A 3 -9.91 -13.86 0.04
C ALA A 3 -8.42 -13.45 0.05
N HIS A 4 -7.49 -14.39 -0.01
CA HIS A 4 -6.05 -14.08 -0.14
C HIS A 4 -5.71 -13.52 -1.51
N GLN A 5 -6.26 -14.13 -2.56
CA GLN A 5 -6.08 -13.66 -3.94
C GLN A 5 -6.64 -12.26 -4.14
N LEU A 6 -7.72 -11.91 -3.43
CA LEU A 6 -8.35 -10.59 -3.54
C LEU A 6 -7.44 -9.48 -2.97
N MET A 7 -6.78 -9.70 -1.83
CA MET A 7 -5.87 -8.69 -1.26
C MET A 7 -4.67 -8.43 -2.17
N GLU A 8 -4.03 -9.49 -2.67
CA GLU A 8 -2.90 -9.37 -3.60
C GLU A 8 -3.31 -8.69 -4.91
N ALA A 9 -4.47 -9.05 -5.47
CA ALA A 9 -5.01 -8.40 -6.66
C ALA A 9 -5.26 -6.90 -6.44
N ASN A 10 -5.83 -6.54 -5.28
CA ASN A 10 -6.04 -5.13 -4.90
C ASN A 10 -4.71 -4.39 -4.74
N ILE A 11 -3.70 -5.01 -4.13
CA ILE A 11 -2.35 -4.44 -3.99
C ILE A 11 -1.73 -4.19 -5.38
N ILE A 12 -1.73 -5.18 -6.25
CA ILE A 12 -1.18 -5.05 -7.60
C ILE A 12 -1.90 -3.96 -8.37
N LYS A 13 -3.24 -3.97 -8.37
CA LYS A 13 -4.05 -2.98 -9.09
C LYS A 13 -3.78 -1.57 -8.60
N THR A 14 -3.80 -1.34 -7.28
CA THR A 14 -3.62 0.01 -6.71
C THR A 14 -2.23 0.55 -6.98
N LEU A 15 -1.18 -0.21 -6.70
CA LEU A 15 0.20 0.23 -6.92
C LEU A 15 0.51 0.44 -8.40
N ALA A 16 0.11 -0.49 -9.28
CA ALA A 16 0.35 -0.37 -10.71
C ALA A 16 -0.31 0.89 -11.28
N THR A 17 -1.57 1.14 -10.94
CA THR A 17 -2.30 2.31 -11.47
C THR A 17 -1.80 3.63 -10.88
N GLU A 18 -1.45 3.70 -9.59
CA GLU A 18 -0.87 4.89 -8.97
C GLU A 18 0.50 5.24 -9.57
N TYR A 19 1.41 4.28 -9.65
CA TYR A 19 2.75 4.56 -10.18
C TYR A 19 2.73 4.87 -11.66
N THR A 20 1.85 4.23 -12.44
CA THR A 20 1.68 4.56 -13.86
C THR A 20 1.14 5.98 -14.03
N TYR A 21 0.15 6.38 -13.22
CA TYR A 21 -0.39 7.74 -13.26
C TYR A 21 0.64 8.77 -12.80
N ALA A 22 1.39 8.49 -11.73
CA ALA A 22 2.48 9.37 -11.27
C ALA A 22 3.58 9.53 -12.33
N ALA A 23 3.95 8.46 -13.04
CA ALA A 23 4.92 8.51 -14.14
C ALA A 23 4.41 9.36 -15.31
N ALA A 24 3.13 9.24 -15.67
CA ALA A 24 2.52 10.08 -16.71
C ALA A 24 2.53 11.57 -16.34
N GLN A 25 2.21 11.90 -15.09
CA GLN A 25 2.30 13.27 -14.59
C GLN A 25 3.74 13.79 -14.56
N MET A 26 4.71 12.96 -14.22
CA MET A 26 6.12 13.33 -14.25
C MET A 26 6.58 13.61 -15.68
N LEU A 27 6.16 12.80 -16.66
CA LEU A 27 6.44 13.03 -18.08
C LEU A 27 5.91 14.41 -18.54
N GLN A 28 4.69 14.79 -18.14
CA GLN A 28 4.15 16.12 -18.44
C GLN A 28 5.04 17.24 -17.88
N LYS A 29 5.48 17.10 -16.61
CA LYS A 29 6.34 18.09 -15.95
C LYS A 29 7.71 18.21 -16.61
N LEU A 30 8.31 17.09 -17.01
CA LEU A 30 9.62 17.07 -17.70
C LEU A 30 9.57 17.78 -19.06
N LEU A 31 8.45 17.71 -19.75
CA LEU A 31 8.23 18.37 -21.04
C LEU A 31 7.84 19.86 -20.90
N GLY A 32 7.66 20.34 -19.67
CA GLY A 32 7.24 21.71 -19.39
C GLY A 32 5.88 22.05 -20.01
N ALA A 33 5.71 23.27 -20.52
CA ALA A 33 4.45 23.73 -21.09
C ALA A 33 3.92 22.81 -22.21
N LYS A 34 4.81 22.25 -23.03
CA LYS A 34 4.44 21.31 -24.11
C LYS A 34 3.73 20.06 -23.58
N GLY A 35 4.13 19.54 -22.42
CA GLY A 35 3.52 18.35 -21.82
C GLY A 35 2.06 18.53 -21.44
N PHE A 36 1.61 19.80 -21.33
CA PHE A 36 0.23 20.16 -20.97
C PHE A 36 -0.60 20.67 -22.17
N GLU A 37 0.01 20.78 -23.35
CA GLU A 37 -0.71 21.19 -24.56
C GLU A 37 -1.78 20.16 -24.94
N ARG A 38 -2.96 20.63 -25.30
CA ARG A 38 -4.07 19.80 -25.76
C ARG A 38 -3.67 19.02 -27.02
N GLY A 39 -3.81 17.71 -26.99
CA GLY A 39 -3.44 16.80 -28.09
C GLY A 39 -1.98 16.38 -28.08
N HIS A 40 -1.13 16.90 -27.19
CA HIS A 40 0.21 16.36 -27.01
C HIS A 40 0.17 14.98 -26.37
N THR A 41 1.03 14.07 -26.81
CA THR A 41 1.03 12.66 -26.35
C THR A 41 1.11 12.53 -24.82
N ALA A 42 1.94 13.34 -24.14
CA ALA A 42 2.06 13.27 -22.68
C ALA A 42 0.76 13.72 -21.97
N SER A 43 0.04 14.72 -22.52
CA SER A 43 -1.25 15.16 -22.01
C SER A 43 -2.31 14.06 -22.18
N ASN A 44 -2.37 13.45 -23.36
CA ASN A 44 -3.30 12.37 -23.65
C ASN A 44 -3.05 11.16 -22.74
N ILE A 45 -1.77 10.72 -22.59
CA ILE A 45 -1.41 9.61 -21.71
C ILE A 45 -1.89 9.87 -20.28
N ALA A 46 -1.66 11.06 -19.73
CA ALA A 46 -2.08 11.38 -18.36
C ALA A 46 -3.61 11.38 -18.19
N ILE A 47 -4.36 11.79 -19.22
CA ILE A 47 -5.83 11.73 -19.24
C ILE A 47 -6.31 10.28 -19.33
N ASP A 48 -5.73 9.49 -20.23
CA ASP A 48 -6.16 8.12 -20.52
C ASP A 48 -5.86 7.14 -19.34
N ILE A 49 -4.78 7.39 -18.60
CA ILE A 49 -4.39 6.55 -17.44
C ILE A 49 -5.21 6.86 -16.19
N ARG A 50 -5.65 8.12 -16.00
CA ARG A 50 -6.38 8.52 -14.79
C ARG A 50 -7.59 7.65 -14.45
N PRO A 51 -8.45 7.24 -15.41
CA PRO A 51 -9.59 6.38 -15.12
C PRO A 51 -9.23 5.04 -14.47
N PHE A 52 -8.02 4.50 -14.72
CA PHE A 52 -7.60 3.22 -14.13
C PHE A 52 -7.43 3.28 -12.61
N THR A 53 -7.23 4.48 -12.03
CA THR A 53 -7.24 4.65 -10.57
C THR A 53 -8.64 4.56 -9.96
N ILE A 54 -9.70 4.55 -10.81
CA ILE A 54 -11.11 4.56 -10.42
C ILE A 54 -11.80 3.26 -10.81
N PHE A 55 -11.48 2.69 -11.98
CA PHE A 55 -12.09 1.47 -12.50
C PHE A 55 -11.81 0.28 -11.58
N GLU A 56 -12.76 -0.65 -11.50
CA GLU A 56 -12.74 -1.81 -10.61
C GLU A 56 -12.67 -1.45 -9.11
N GLY A 57 -13.06 -0.23 -8.79
CA GLY A 57 -13.04 0.38 -7.47
C GLY A 57 -11.98 1.46 -7.33
N PRO A 58 -12.34 2.62 -6.75
CA PRO A 58 -11.39 3.69 -6.47
C PRO A 58 -10.25 3.19 -5.59
N ASN A 59 -9.01 3.58 -5.90
CA ASN A 59 -7.83 3.10 -5.18
C ASN A 59 -7.93 3.33 -3.66
N ASP A 60 -8.48 4.46 -3.21
CA ASP A 60 -8.64 4.72 -1.78
C ASP A 60 -9.57 3.69 -1.10
N MET A 61 -10.66 3.28 -1.78
CA MET A 61 -11.54 2.23 -1.27
C MET A 61 -10.82 0.87 -1.22
N LEU A 62 -10.02 0.56 -2.23
CA LEU A 62 -9.25 -0.68 -2.27
C LEU A 62 -8.15 -0.69 -1.19
N TYR A 63 -7.51 0.43 -0.89
CA TYR A 63 -6.57 0.53 0.23
C TYR A 63 -7.26 0.31 1.59
N ALA A 64 -8.44 0.88 1.79
CA ALA A 64 -9.22 0.59 3.00
C ALA A 64 -9.59 -0.90 3.11
N GLU A 65 -9.93 -1.53 1.98
CA GLU A 65 -10.21 -2.97 1.93
C GLU A 65 -8.96 -3.83 2.18
N ILE A 66 -7.79 -3.43 1.67
CA ILE A 66 -6.50 -4.07 1.98
C ILE A 66 -6.26 -4.05 3.50
N TYR A 67 -6.47 -2.90 4.16
CA TYR A 67 -6.39 -2.81 5.61
C TYR A 67 -7.39 -3.75 6.29
N ASP A 68 -8.65 -3.70 5.91
CA ASP A 68 -9.70 -4.53 6.52
C ASP A 68 -9.43 -6.03 6.34
N GLN A 69 -8.86 -6.44 5.22
CA GLN A 69 -8.47 -7.84 4.99
C GLN A 69 -7.22 -8.21 5.79
N PHE A 70 -6.28 -7.29 5.96
CA PHE A 70 -5.07 -7.51 6.73
C PHE A 70 -5.36 -7.71 8.23
N VAL A 71 -6.29 -6.94 8.79
CA VAL A 71 -6.67 -7.02 10.21
C VAL A 71 -7.66 -8.15 10.52
N ARG A 72 -8.20 -8.83 9.50
CA ARG A 72 -9.05 -10.02 9.69
C ARG A 72 -8.19 -11.28 9.77
N ALA A 73 -8.63 -12.22 10.60
CA ALA A 73 -8.03 -13.55 10.61
C ALA A 73 -8.20 -14.24 9.25
N THR A 74 -7.13 -14.83 8.74
CA THR A 74 -7.16 -15.61 7.50
C THR A 74 -8.02 -16.87 7.68
N ALA A 75 -8.39 -17.53 6.57
CA ALA A 75 -9.14 -18.79 6.65
C ALA A 75 -8.35 -19.86 7.42
N GLU A 76 -7.04 -19.95 7.15
CA GLU A 76 -6.12 -20.90 7.82
C GLU A 76 -6.00 -20.62 9.32
N GLU A 77 -5.89 -19.33 9.72
CA GLU A 77 -5.87 -18.92 11.12
C GLU A 77 -7.19 -19.26 11.83
N LYS A 78 -8.33 -19.10 11.15
CA LYS A 78 -9.65 -19.46 11.68
C LYS A 78 -9.79 -20.97 11.85
N GLU A 79 -9.34 -21.77 10.88
CA GLU A 79 -9.33 -23.24 10.96
C GLU A 79 -8.41 -23.72 12.07
N ALA A 80 -7.28 -23.04 12.29
CA ALA A 80 -6.35 -23.32 13.39
C ALA A 80 -6.86 -22.81 14.76
N GLY A 81 -8.02 -22.13 14.81
CA GLY A 81 -8.59 -21.58 16.05
C GLY A 81 -7.85 -20.37 16.58
N ILE A 82 -6.99 -19.73 15.77
CA ILE A 82 -6.22 -18.54 16.16
C ILE A 82 -7.17 -17.34 16.18
N LYS A 83 -7.32 -16.73 17.36
CA LYS A 83 -8.04 -15.47 17.53
C LYS A 83 -7.02 -14.33 17.48
N LEU A 84 -7.25 -13.35 16.59
CA LEU A 84 -6.46 -12.13 16.59
C LEU A 84 -6.77 -11.32 17.86
N ASP A 85 -5.72 -10.92 18.57
CA ASP A 85 -5.86 -10.00 19.69
C ASP A 85 -6.10 -8.58 19.14
N LYS A 86 -7.13 -7.93 19.65
CA LYS A 86 -7.46 -6.54 19.27
C LYS A 86 -6.40 -5.55 19.71
N ASN A 87 -5.60 -5.89 20.70
CA ASN A 87 -4.48 -5.07 21.18
C ASN A 87 -3.17 -5.35 20.41
N GLN A 88 -3.18 -6.29 19.47
CA GLN A 88 -2.04 -6.60 18.63
C GLN A 88 -1.67 -5.38 17.78
N THR A 89 -0.38 -5.10 17.68
CA THR A 89 0.10 -4.00 16.86
C THR A 89 0.14 -4.38 15.37
N LEU A 90 0.25 -3.40 14.49
CA LEU A 90 0.46 -3.65 13.06
C LEU A 90 1.76 -4.42 12.82
N LEU A 91 2.81 -4.15 13.62
CA LEU A 91 4.08 -4.88 13.51
C LEU A 91 3.92 -6.35 13.89
N ASP A 92 3.25 -6.65 15.00
CA ASP A 92 2.99 -8.04 15.43
C ASP A 92 2.19 -8.80 14.36
N ARG A 93 1.19 -8.12 13.77
CA ARG A 93 0.39 -8.71 12.70
C ARG A 93 1.23 -9.01 11.45
N LEU A 94 2.11 -8.10 11.04
CA LEU A 94 3.04 -8.33 9.92
C LEU A 94 3.97 -9.52 10.17
N GLN A 95 4.41 -9.73 11.41
CA GLN A 95 5.29 -10.85 11.78
C GLN A 95 4.57 -12.20 11.79
N THR A 96 3.28 -12.20 12.08
CA THR A 96 2.47 -13.44 12.17
C THR A 96 1.80 -13.81 10.86
N ASP A 97 1.57 -12.85 9.96
CA ASP A 97 0.94 -13.07 8.67
C ASP A 97 1.93 -13.72 7.68
N ALA A 98 1.62 -14.92 7.21
CA ALA A 98 2.48 -15.68 6.32
C ALA A 98 2.84 -14.93 5.01
N ARG A 99 1.98 -14.02 4.57
CA ARG A 99 2.19 -13.20 3.37
C ARG A 99 3.34 -12.21 3.53
N PHE A 100 3.63 -11.82 4.78
CA PHE A 100 4.68 -10.87 5.16
C PHE A 100 5.83 -11.50 5.93
N ALA A 101 5.82 -12.81 6.10
CA ALA A 101 6.83 -13.54 6.89
C ALA A 101 8.28 -13.30 6.44
N ALA A 102 8.49 -12.96 5.16
CA ALA A 102 9.80 -12.56 4.64
C ALA A 102 10.24 -11.20 5.19
N VAL A 103 9.32 -10.23 5.40
CA VAL A 103 9.64 -8.92 6.02
C VAL A 103 10.20 -9.12 7.43
N ALA A 104 9.65 -10.09 8.15
CA ALA A 104 10.04 -10.33 9.53
C ALA A 104 11.40 -11.05 9.66
N ARG A 105 11.79 -11.85 8.66
CA ARG A 105 12.97 -12.72 8.72
C ARG A 105 14.21 -12.13 8.08
N ASP A 106 14.08 -11.51 6.91
CA ASP A 106 15.19 -11.17 6.03
C ASP A 106 15.44 -9.67 5.85
N TYR A 107 14.50 -8.82 6.23
CA TYR A 107 14.60 -7.38 6.03
C TYR A 107 14.50 -6.63 7.35
N THR A 108 15.55 -5.92 7.71
CA THR A 108 15.49 -4.96 8.80
C THR A 108 14.77 -3.72 8.33
N LEU A 109 13.49 -3.58 8.73
CA LEU A 109 12.76 -2.33 8.52
C LEU A 109 13.49 -1.18 9.22
N PRO A 110 13.60 -0.01 8.57
CA PRO A 110 14.11 1.20 9.22
C PRO A 110 13.34 1.51 10.52
N GLU A 111 14.04 2.02 11.52
CA GLU A 111 13.49 2.24 12.86
C GLU A 111 12.26 3.16 12.86
N ASP A 112 12.25 4.18 12.02
CA ASP A 112 11.12 5.11 11.86
C ASP A 112 9.83 4.42 11.39
N ILE A 113 9.95 3.45 10.49
CA ILE A 113 8.82 2.64 10.00
C ILE A 113 8.41 1.61 11.05
N ARG A 114 9.39 0.96 11.67
CA ARG A 114 9.15 -0.03 12.73
C ARG A 114 8.41 0.59 13.92
N SER A 115 8.87 1.73 14.42
CA SER A 115 8.22 2.45 15.52
C SER A 115 6.78 2.81 15.20
N PHE A 116 6.50 3.32 13.99
CA PHE A 116 5.15 3.61 13.57
C PHE A 116 4.24 2.37 13.62
N LEU A 117 4.71 1.24 13.09
CA LEU A 117 3.95 -0.01 13.06
C LEU A 117 3.72 -0.59 14.46
N GLN A 118 4.65 -0.34 15.40
CA GLN A 118 4.55 -0.80 16.78
C GLN A 118 3.63 0.08 17.63
N GLU A 119 3.51 1.38 17.31
CA GLU A 119 2.62 2.32 18.01
C GLU A 119 1.14 2.13 17.64
N ARG A 120 0.82 1.45 16.55
CA ARG A 120 -0.55 1.34 16.02
C ARG A 120 -1.16 -0.02 16.28
N THR A 121 -2.32 -0.04 16.95
CA THR A 121 -3.11 -1.25 17.14
C THR A 121 -4.06 -1.50 15.97
N LEU A 122 -4.54 -2.74 15.83
CA LEU A 122 -5.40 -3.14 14.72
C LEU A 122 -6.80 -2.51 14.72
N THR A 123 -7.23 -1.89 15.82
CA THR A 123 -8.64 -1.50 16.02
C THR A 123 -8.94 -0.01 15.93
N ASP A 124 -7.95 0.86 15.99
CA ASP A 124 -8.17 2.30 16.23
C ASP A 124 -8.11 3.19 14.99
N ALA A 125 -8.21 2.61 13.78
CA ALA A 125 -8.10 3.38 12.56
C ALA A 125 -9.46 3.96 12.12
N CYS A 126 -9.55 5.29 11.99
CA CYS A 126 -10.65 5.94 11.30
C CYS A 126 -10.62 5.64 9.79
N ALA A 127 -11.69 5.97 9.07
CA ALA A 127 -11.81 5.65 7.64
C ALA A 127 -10.61 6.15 6.80
N LEU A 128 -10.13 7.36 7.06
CA LEU A 128 -8.98 7.95 6.34
C LEU A 128 -7.66 7.28 6.73
N GLN A 129 -7.48 6.95 8.02
CA GLN A 129 -6.30 6.21 8.47
C GLN A 129 -6.22 4.82 7.86
N LYS A 130 -7.35 4.13 7.65
CA LYS A 130 -7.39 2.84 6.96
C LYS A 130 -6.81 2.93 5.54
N VAL A 131 -7.09 4.01 4.82
CA VAL A 131 -6.53 4.24 3.48
C VAL A 131 -5.00 4.35 3.56
N PHE A 132 -4.45 5.18 4.44
CA PHE A 132 -3.00 5.35 4.56
C PHE A 132 -2.30 4.09 5.08
N ILE A 133 -2.86 3.42 6.07
CA ILE A 133 -2.31 2.14 6.55
C ILE A 133 -2.37 1.08 5.45
N GLY A 134 -3.46 1.03 4.68
CA GLY A 134 -3.58 0.15 3.52
C GLY A 134 -2.52 0.41 2.44
N LYS A 135 -2.17 1.69 2.18
CA LYS A 135 -1.05 2.07 1.32
C LYS A 135 0.28 1.55 1.86
N ILE A 136 0.53 1.73 3.15
CA ILE A 136 1.74 1.23 3.82
C ILE A 136 1.83 -0.30 3.69
N ILE A 137 0.73 -1.03 3.96
CA ILE A 137 0.67 -2.49 3.82
C ILE A 137 0.95 -2.92 2.37
N ALA A 138 0.32 -2.27 1.39
CA ALA A 138 0.55 -2.58 -0.02
C ALA A 138 2.00 -2.37 -0.43
N ARG A 139 2.64 -1.27 0.00
CA ARG A 139 4.05 -0.99 -0.29
C ARG A 139 5.00 -1.91 0.46
N LEU A 140 4.68 -2.31 1.69
CA LEU A 140 5.45 -3.32 2.42
C LEU A 140 5.39 -4.67 1.71
N PHE A 141 4.22 -5.06 1.18
CA PHE A 141 4.10 -6.27 0.37
C PHE A 141 4.97 -6.21 -0.88
N ALA A 142 4.94 -5.09 -1.62
CA ALA A 142 5.80 -4.88 -2.78
C ALA A 142 7.30 -4.81 -2.40
N PHE A 143 7.64 -4.23 -1.25
CA PHE A 143 9.01 -4.15 -0.74
C PHE A 143 9.62 -5.54 -0.51
N VAL A 144 8.84 -6.49 0.01
CA VAL A 144 9.28 -7.88 0.21
C VAL A 144 9.59 -8.58 -1.10
N GLN A 145 8.86 -8.21 -2.16
CA GLN A 145 9.02 -8.79 -3.49
C GLN A 145 10.08 -8.05 -4.33
N ALA A 146 10.66 -6.96 -3.80
CA ALA A 146 11.60 -6.15 -4.55
C ALA A 146 12.97 -6.83 -4.68
N GLU A 147 13.34 -7.21 -5.90
CA GLU A 147 14.64 -7.81 -6.21
C GLU A 147 15.78 -6.77 -6.26
N HIS A 148 15.45 -5.51 -6.56
CA HIS A 148 16.42 -4.43 -6.73
C HIS A 148 16.45 -3.48 -5.55
N LYS A 149 17.66 -3.12 -5.09
CA LYS A 149 17.86 -2.18 -3.97
C LYS A 149 17.25 -0.81 -4.20
N ASP A 150 17.30 -0.31 -5.44
CA ASP A 150 16.71 0.99 -5.78
C ASP A 150 15.19 0.98 -5.68
N THR A 151 14.54 -0.11 -6.10
CA THR A 151 13.09 -0.30 -5.92
C THR A 151 12.72 -0.37 -4.45
N ALA A 152 13.50 -1.10 -3.65
CA ALA A 152 13.30 -1.18 -2.21
C ALA A 152 13.44 0.19 -1.55
N ALA A 153 14.49 0.97 -1.87
CA ALA A 153 14.69 2.31 -1.35
C ALA A 153 13.57 3.28 -1.74
N PHE A 154 13.09 3.19 -2.98
CA PHE A 154 11.96 3.98 -3.45
C PHE A 154 10.68 3.68 -2.66
N LEU A 155 10.35 2.41 -2.46
CA LEU A 155 9.18 1.99 -1.69
C LEU A 155 9.25 2.44 -0.23
N LEU A 156 10.43 2.35 0.41
CA LEU A 156 10.63 2.84 1.78
C LEU A 156 10.40 4.35 1.90
N ASN A 157 10.80 5.14 0.89
CA ASN A 157 10.55 6.57 0.88
C ASN A 157 9.05 6.88 0.73
N ASP A 158 8.32 6.13 -0.09
CA ASP A 158 6.88 6.30 -0.23
C ASP A 158 6.12 5.87 1.04
N ILE A 159 6.57 4.79 1.70
CA ILE A 159 6.02 4.39 3.01
C ILE A 159 6.18 5.52 4.04
N ARG A 160 7.33 6.21 4.08
CA ARG A 160 7.53 7.35 4.98
C ARG A 160 6.58 8.50 4.71
N LYS A 161 6.27 8.79 3.44
CA LYS A 161 5.26 9.80 3.09
C LYS A 161 3.89 9.41 3.61
N ASP A 162 3.46 8.16 3.39
CA ASP A 162 2.17 7.69 3.87
C ASP A 162 2.07 7.71 5.41
N ILE A 163 3.17 7.41 6.11
CA ILE A 163 3.25 7.52 7.57
C ILE A 163 3.02 8.98 8.02
N LEU A 164 3.66 9.94 7.36
CA LEU A 164 3.45 11.35 7.66
C LEU A 164 1.99 11.73 7.44
N ASP A 165 1.43 11.39 6.29
CA ASP A 165 0.03 11.69 5.97
C ASP A 165 -0.93 11.04 6.97
N CYS A 166 -0.68 9.79 7.38
CA CYS A 166 -1.47 9.10 8.39
C CYS A 166 -1.43 9.79 9.76
N ARG A 167 -0.27 10.34 10.17
CA ARG A 167 -0.13 11.06 11.45
C ARG A 167 -0.89 12.37 11.48
N TYR A 168 -1.01 13.06 10.35
CA TYR A 168 -1.76 14.32 10.24
C TYR A 168 -3.28 14.15 10.12
N CYS A 169 -3.78 12.94 9.97
CA CYS A 169 -5.22 12.64 9.85
C CYS A 169 -5.91 12.28 11.18
N GLY A 170 -5.20 12.42 12.31
CA GLY A 170 -5.70 12.05 13.64
C GLY A 170 -5.96 13.22 14.56
#